data_ce9d76ea88c0b7a619c2fa5dfa1ae4ac
#
_entry.id   ce9d76ea88c0b7a619c2fa5dfa1ae4ac
#
_cell.length_a   1.000
_cell.length_b   1.000
_cell.length_c   1.000
_cell.angle_alpha   90.00
_cell.angle_beta   90.00
_cell.angle_gamma   90.00
#
_symmetry.space_group_name_H-M   'P 1'
#
loop_
_entity.id
_entity.type
_entity.pdbx_description
1 polymer ?
#
loop_
_entity_poly.entity_id
_entity_poly.type
_entity_poly.pdbx_seq_one_letter_code
_entity_poly.pdbx_strand_id
1 'polypeptide(L)'
;MTRLAAAAENFGRDLDAAYATVERLLAASRGAHLLALPEACLGGYLSSLGSSEDRGTTGSRRARSGPPPLRLDGPELRRVAELAGDTVVVLGLCEDGQDGDLYNTAVALTGDGILGVHRKVHQPLGENLSYAAGSVFEAFDTPVGRIGLQICYDKAFPEAARAAALDGAEIVVSISAWPGSRTASSADLAQDRWTKRFDLYDRARALENQVVWVAANQAGTFGSLRFVGSAKVVGPGGEVLAATGVEAGLAVADVDVAAELAAARRSMFNLRDRRPDTYGTLVREHARA
;
A
#
# COMPACT_ATOMS: atom_id res chain seq x y z
N MET A 1 -18.79 -13.32 -5.56
CA MET A 1 -17.37 -13.17 -6.03
C MET A 1 -17.05 -11.70 -6.15
N THR A 2 -15.96 -11.27 -5.54
CA THR A 2 -15.45 -9.90 -5.61
C THR A 2 -14.24 -9.90 -6.53
N ARG A 3 -14.24 -9.11 -7.59
CA ARG A 3 -13.11 -8.96 -8.50
C ARG A 3 -12.14 -7.93 -7.91
N LEU A 4 -10.94 -8.39 -7.55
CA LEU A 4 -9.87 -7.61 -6.97
C LEU A 4 -8.73 -7.45 -7.98
N ALA A 5 -8.22 -6.23 -8.13
CA ALA A 5 -7.12 -5.92 -9.03
C ALA A 5 -6.01 -5.17 -8.30
N ALA A 6 -4.76 -5.54 -8.54
CA ALA A 6 -3.57 -4.86 -8.04
C ALA A 6 -2.64 -4.50 -9.18
N ALA A 7 -2.20 -3.24 -9.25
CA ALA A 7 -1.33 -2.73 -10.29
C ALA A 7 0.15 -2.78 -9.88
N ALA A 8 0.99 -3.30 -10.77
CA ALA A 8 2.40 -2.96 -10.86
C ALA A 8 2.56 -1.95 -12.00
N GLU A 9 2.89 -0.69 -11.70
CA GLU A 9 2.90 0.34 -12.72
C GLU A 9 3.89 1.46 -12.36
N ASN A 10 4.37 2.18 -13.38
CA ASN A 10 5.27 3.31 -13.19
C ASN A 10 4.47 4.61 -13.13
N PHE A 11 4.56 5.30 -12.01
CA PHE A 11 3.98 6.63 -11.84
C PHE A 11 5.07 7.66 -11.55
N GLY A 12 5.05 8.78 -12.29
CA GLY A 12 5.97 9.90 -12.12
C GLY A 12 5.30 11.12 -11.50
N ARG A 13 5.90 12.30 -11.74
CA ARG A 13 5.43 13.60 -11.20
C ARG A 13 4.24 14.19 -11.97
N ASP A 14 4.06 13.79 -13.21
CA ASP A 14 3.07 14.33 -14.12
C ASP A 14 1.69 13.80 -13.75
N LEU A 15 0.79 14.68 -13.31
CA LEU A 15 -0.56 14.32 -12.89
C LEU A 15 -1.45 13.93 -14.07
N ASP A 16 -1.31 14.55 -15.23
CA ASP A 16 -2.11 14.22 -16.42
C ASP A 16 -1.76 12.81 -16.91
N ALA A 17 -0.47 12.49 -16.93
CA ALA A 17 -0.02 11.12 -17.22
C ALA A 17 -0.51 10.11 -16.17
N ALA A 18 -0.57 10.51 -14.90
CA ALA A 18 -1.12 9.68 -13.83
C ALA A 18 -2.61 9.39 -14.04
N TYR A 19 -3.42 10.40 -14.35
CA TYR A 19 -4.86 10.23 -14.64
C TYR A 19 -5.10 9.34 -15.85
N ALA A 20 -4.36 9.54 -16.94
CA ALA A 20 -4.45 8.69 -18.13
C ALA A 20 -4.09 7.22 -17.81
N THR A 21 -3.11 7.02 -16.92
CA THR A 21 -2.72 5.68 -16.46
C THR A 21 -3.80 5.05 -15.59
N VAL A 22 -4.40 5.81 -14.67
CA VAL A 22 -5.53 5.34 -13.83
C VAL A 22 -6.71 4.92 -14.71
N GLU A 23 -7.12 5.75 -15.68
CA GLU A 23 -8.19 5.45 -16.61
C GLU A 23 -7.93 4.16 -17.41
N ARG A 24 -6.71 4.00 -17.93
CA ARG A 24 -6.27 2.79 -18.64
C ARG A 24 -6.33 1.55 -17.74
N LEU A 25 -5.88 1.65 -16.48
CA LEU A 25 -5.89 0.54 -15.53
C LEU A 25 -7.32 0.16 -15.13
N LEU A 26 -8.21 1.12 -14.91
CA LEU A 26 -9.64 0.87 -14.67
C LEU A 26 -10.27 0.13 -15.84
N ALA A 27 -10.04 0.57 -17.07
CA ALA A 27 -10.54 -0.11 -18.27
C ALA A 27 -9.95 -1.53 -18.41
N ALA A 28 -8.65 -1.71 -18.13
CA ALA A 28 -7.96 -2.99 -18.23
C ALA A 28 -8.37 -3.99 -17.14
N SER A 29 -8.81 -3.52 -15.97
CA SER A 29 -9.25 -4.36 -14.85
C SER A 29 -10.58 -5.07 -15.08
N ARG A 30 -11.29 -4.75 -16.17
CA ARG A 30 -12.51 -5.41 -16.65
C ARG A 30 -13.62 -5.47 -15.58
N GLY A 31 -13.94 -4.35 -14.99
CA GLY A 31 -15.00 -4.25 -13.98
C GLY A 31 -14.57 -4.79 -12.61
N ALA A 32 -13.32 -4.54 -12.22
CA ALA A 32 -12.88 -4.79 -10.86
C ALA A 32 -13.74 -4.00 -9.87
N HIS A 33 -14.11 -4.63 -8.77
CA HIS A 33 -14.81 -3.97 -7.67
C HIS A 33 -13.82 -3.18 -6.80
N LEU A 34 -12.53 -3.62 -6.77
CA LEU A 34 -11.44 -2.91 -6.12
C LEU A 34 -10.22 -2.90 -7.05
N LEU A 35 -9.63 -1.71 -7.25
CA LEU A 35 -8.34 -1.50 -7.92
C LEU A 35 -7.35 -0.85 -6.95
N ALA A 36 -6.29 -1.56 -6.62
CA ALA A 36 -5.16 -1.01 -5.86
C ALA A 36 -4.10 -0.46 -6.81
N LEU A 37 -3.73 0.80 -6.62
CA LEU A 37 -2.66 1.50 -7.31
C LEU A 37 -1.42 1.63 -6.40
N PRO A 38 -0.21 1.84 -6.96
CA PRO A 38 1.01 1.99 -6.18
C PRO A 38 1.00 3.16 -5.19
N GLU A 39 1.87 3.07 -4.17
CA GLU A 39 2.24 4.18 -3.29
C GLU A 39 2.70 5.39 -4.12
N ALA A 40 2.24 6.58 -3.74
CA ALA A 40 2.59 7.85 -4.38
C ALA A 40 2.33 7.88 -5.91
N CYS A 41 1.26 7.23 -6.37
CA CYS A 41 0.88 7.24 -7.78
C CYS A 41 0.40 8.62 -8.25
N LEU A 42 -0.11 9.48 -7.36
CA LEU A 42 -0.37 10.89 -7.67
C LEU A 42 0.81 11.76 -7.22
N GLY A 43 1.50 12.34 -8.17
CA GLY A 43 2.61 13.26 -7.96
C GLY A 43 3.96 12.58 -7.71
N GLY A 44 4.04 11.25 -7.80
CA GLY A 44 5.27 10.45 -7.76
C GLY A 44 5.89 10.29 -6.37
N TYR A 45 6.83 9.36 -6.25
CA TYR A 45 7.55 9.04 -5.02
C TYR A 45 8.77 9.97 -4.83
N LEU A 46 9.51 9.78 -3.73
CA LEU A 46 10.82 10.40 -3.54
C LEU A 46 11.81 9.90 -4.59
N SER A 47 12.61 10.80 -5.19
CA SER A 47 13.55 10.43 -6.26
C SER A 47 14.76 9.65 -5.75
N SER A 48 15.04 9.74 -4.45
CA SER A 48 16.08 8.98 -3.76
C SER A 48 15.70 8.77 -2.28
N LEU A 49 16.21 7.70 -1.67
CA LEU A 49 16.03 7.42 -0.24
C LEU A 49 17.35 7.60 0.50
N GLY A 50 17.32 8.31 1.64
CA GLY A 50 18.47 8.49 2.52
C GLY A 50 19.57 9.40 1.98
N SER A 51 19.28 10.28 1.01
CA SER A 51 20.21 11.31 0.54
C SER A 51 20.07 12.60 1.36
N SER A 52 21.20 13.30 1.55
CA SER A 52 21.22 14.62 2.18
C SER A 52 20.58 15.72 1.34
N GLU A 53 20.37 15.46 0.06
CA GLU A 53 19.75 16.39 -0.88
C GLU A 53 18.26 16.61 -0.61
N ASP A 54 17.61 15.63 0.00
CA ASP A 54 16.21 15.71 0.44
C ASP A 54 16.07 16.41 1.82
N ARG A 55 17.18 16.83 2.45
CA ARG A 55 17.14 17.57 3.69
C ARG A 55 16.92 19.05 3.39
N GLY A 56 15.68 19.50 3.52
CA GLY A 56 15.39 20.92 3.58
C GLY A 56 16.21 21.57 4.71
N THR A 57 16.98 22.62 4.39
CA THR A 57 17.68 23.42 5.38
C THR A 57 16.65 24.07 6.30
N THR A 58 16.73 23.71 7.61
CA THR A 58 16.05 24.34 8.73
C THR A 58 14.52 24.42 8.69
N GLY A 59 13.86 23.52 9.41
CA GLY A 59 12.52 23.72 9.99
C GLY A 59 11.31 23.54 9.11
N SER A 60 11.46 23.28 7.82
CA SER A 60 10.34 22.95 6.93
C SER A 60 10.55 21.57 6.31
N ARG A 61 9.63 20.66 6.55
CA ARG A 61 9.60 19.32 5.90
C ARG A 61 9.32 19.38 4.38
N ARG A 62 9.09 20.56 3.84
CA ARG A 62 8.92 20.79 2.39
C ARG A 62 10.26 20.75 1.69
N ALA A 63 10.69 19.57 1.25
CA ALA A 63 11.85 19.46 0.35
C ALA A 63 11.51 20.10 -1.00
N ARG A 64 12.44 20.93 -1.53
CA ARG A 64 12.25 21.59 -2.84
C ARG A 64 12.14 20.61 -4.02
N SER A 65 12.54 19.36 -3.85
CA SER A 65 12.53 18.27 -4.85
C SER A 65 11.53 17.16 -4.54
N GLY A 66 10.72 17.28 -3.48
CA GLY A 66 9.71 16.31 -3.07
C GLY A 66 8.52 16.23 -4.03
N PRO A 67 7.62 15.23 -3.85
CA PRO A 67 6.36 15.20 -4.55
C PRO A 67 5.50 16.43 -4.22
N PRO A 68 4.65 16.90 -5.15
CA PRO A 68 3.73 17.98 -4.87
C PRO A 68 2.78 17.56 -3.73
N PRO A 69 2.62 18.39 -2.69
CA PRO A 69 1.64 18.12 -1.66
C PRO A 69 0.23 18.34 -2.23
N LEU A 70 -0.64 17.36 -2.03
CA LEU A 70 -2.02 17.36 -2.50
C LEU A 70 -2.98 17.34 -1.30
N ARG A 71 -4.10 18.03 -1.44
CA ARG A 71 -5.13 18.05 -0.39
C ARG A 71 -6.12 16.91 -0.59
N LEU A 72 -6.60 16.32 0.50
CA LEU A 72 -7.62 15.26 0.42
C LEU A 72 -8.95 15.77 -0.18
N ASP A 73 -9.28 17.04 0.04
CA ASP A 73 -10.44 17.72 -0.58
C ASP A 73 -10.08 18.44 -1.89
N GLY A 74 -8.90 18.17 -2.45
CA GLY A 74 -8.35 18.81 -3.65
C GLY A 74 -8.99 18.35 -4.97
N PRO A 75 -8.76 19.08 -6.05
CA PRO A 75 -9.26 18.71 -7.38
C PRO A 75 -8.65 17.41 -7.89
N GLU A 76 -7.45 17.05 -7.46
CA GLU A 76 -6.75 15.85 -7.90
C GLU A 76 -7.48 14.57 -7.48
N LEU A 77 -7.93 14.50 -6.22
CA LEU A 77 -8.70 13.35 -5.72
C LEU A 77 -10.11 13.33 -6.29
N ARG A 78 -10.74 14.51 -6.49
CA ARG A 78 -12.03 14.56 -7.19
C ARG A 78 -11.93 14.02 -8.61
N ARG A 79 -10.84 14.33 -9.32
CA ARG A 79 -10.62 13.80 -10.67
C ARG A 79 -10.49 12.26 -10.67
N VAL A 80 -9.80 11.68 -9.70
CA VAL A 80 -9.73 10.22 -9.58
C VAL A 80 -11.08 9.62 -9.18
N ALA A 81 -11.84 10.27 -8.30
CA ALA A 81 -13.21 9.85 -7.94
C ALA A 81 -14.13 9.79 -9.17
N GLU A 82 -14.10 10.82 -10.03
CA GLU A 82 -14.84 10.81 -11.30
C GLU A 82 -14.48 9.62 -12.19
N LEU A 83 -13.18 9.24 -12.25
CA LEU A 83 -12.72 8.08 -13.02
C LEU A 83 -13.11 6.76 -12.36
N ALA A 84 -13.11 6.69 -11.05
CA ALA A 84 -13.39 5.48 -10.28
C ALA A 84 -14.84 4.98 -10.45
N GLY A 85 -15.81 5.90 -10.51
CA GLY A 85 -17.23 5.52 -10.51
C GLY A 85 -17.55 4.63 -9.31
N ASP A 86 -18.16 3.46 -9.56
CA ASP A 86 -18.52 2.49 -8.51
C ASP A 86 -17.32 1.64 -8.03
N THR A 87 -16.16 1.71 -8.69
CA THR A 87 -14.97 0.95 -8.31
C THR A 87 -14.32 1.55 -7.07
N VAL A 88 -14.03 0.73 -6.07
CA VAL A 88 -13.16 1.16 -4.95
C VAL A 88 -11.74 1.28 -5.47
N VAL A 89 -11.22 2.49 -5.57
CA VAL A 89 -9.82 2.75 -5.95
C VAL A 89 -9.02 3.07 -4.71
N VAL A 90 -7.92 2.34 -4.50
CA VAL A 90 -6.93 2.63 -3.45
C VAL A 90 -5.69 3.20 -4.11
N LEU A 91 -5.27 4.38 -3.68
CA LEU A 91 -4.17 5.14 -4.29
C LEU A 91 -3.29 5.80 -3.23
N GLY A 92 -2.07 6.21 -3.62
CA GLY A 92 -1.11 6.88 -2.75
C GLY A 92 -0.73 8.28 -3.24
N LEU A 93 -0.50 9.20 -2.29
CA LEU A 93 -0.10 10.59 -2.56
C LEU A 93 0.74 11.17 -1.41
N CYS A 94 1.40 12.31 -1.70
CA CYS A 94 1.91 13.20 -0.67
C CYS A 94 0.77 14.12 -0.21
N GLU A 95 0.26 13.91 1.00
CA GLU A 95 -0.81 14.72 1.58
C GLU A 95 -0.25 16.03 2.17
N ASP A 96 -0.90 17.16 1.87
CA ASP A 96 -0.76 18.42 2.61
C ASP A 96 -1.70 18.37 3.82
N GLY A 97 -1.15 18.03 4.98
CA GLY A 97 -1.91 17.95 6.22
C GLY A 97 -2.35 19.33 6.71
N GLN A 98 -3.51 19.39 7.35
CA GLN A 98 -4.06 20.66 7.90
C GLN A 98 -3.27 21.17 9.11
N ASP A 99 -2.42 20.32 9.69
CA ASP A 99 -1.50 20.61 10.81
C ASP A 99 -0.16 21.24 10.36
N GLY A 100 0.04 21.40 9.05
CA GLY A 100 1.25 21.92 8.43
C GLY A 100 2.32 20.89 8.16
N ASP A 101 2.06 19.63 8.50
CA ASP A 101 2.94 18.50 8.17
C ASP A 101 2.56 17.86 6.83
N LEU A 102 3.52 17.22 6.18
CA LEU A 102 3.29 16.38 5.01
C LEU A 102 3.21 14.92 5.42
N TYR A 103 2.34 14.17 4.77
CA TYR A 103 2.17 12.74 5.03
C TYR A 103 2.28 11.92 3.75
N ASN A 104 2.84 10.73 3.86
CA ASN A 104 2.70 9.70 2.83
C ASN A 104 1.39 8.97 3.10
N THR A 105 0.40 9.17 2.23
CA THR A 105 -0.99 8.82 2.52
C THR A 105 -1.56 7.88 1.46
N ALA A 106 -2.26 6.85 1.92
CA ALA A 106 -3.13 5.99 1.14
C ALA A 106 -4.59 6.42 1.31
N VAL A 107 -5.31 6.51 0.21
CA VAL A 107 -6.73 6.86 0.18
C VAL A 107 -7.50 5.77 -0.54
N ALA A 108 -8.62 5.33 0.05
CA ALA A 108 -9.63 4.54 -0.63
C ALA A 108 -10.80 5.45 -0.98
N LEU A 109 -11.25 5.43 -2.22
CA LEU A 109 -12.35 6.26 -2.71
C LEU A 109 -13.20 5.54 -3.77
N THR A 110 -14.40 6.07 -4.01
CA THR A 110 -15.26 5.80 -5.17
C THR A 110 -15.69 7.12 -5.79
N GLY A 111 -16.58 7.09 -6.78
CA GLY A 111 -17.21 8.29 -7.34
C GLY A 111 -17.96 9.13 -6.31
N ASP A 112 -18.44 8.53 -5.22
CA ASP A 112 -19.12 9.22 -4.13
C ASP A 112 -18.15 9.95 -3.17
N GLY A 113 -16.84 9.70 -3.29
CA GLY A 113 -15.81 10.36 -2.50
C GLY A 113 -14.92 9.39 -1.71
N ILE A 114 -14.23 9.93 -0.70
CA ILE A 114 -13.30 9.20 0.14
C ILE A 114 -14.06 8.31 1.12
N LEU A 115 -13.67 7.02 1.15
CA LEU A 115 -14.18 6.00 2.06
C LEU A 115 -13.31 5.85 3.31
N GLY A 116 -11.99 5.99 3.14
CA GLY A 116 -11.03 5.87 4.22
C GLY A 116 -9.63 6.34 3.83
N VAL A 117 -8.82 6.63 4.85
CA VAL A 117 -7.49 7.22 4.72
C VAL A 117 -6.54 6.52 5.70
N HIS A 118 -5.30 6.27 5.26
CA HIS A 118 -4.23 5.79 6.11
C HIS A 118 -2.96 6.59 5.85
N ARG A 119 -2.38 7.22 6.87
CA ARG A 119 -1.07 7.85 6.83
C ARG A 119 -0.01 6.85 7.25
N LYS A 120 1.05 6.71 6.46
CA LYS A 120 2.15 5.75 6.70
C LYS A 120 2.72 5.89 8.10
N VAL A 121 2.74 4.79 8.85
CA VAL A 121 3.24 4.78 10.23
C VAL A 121 4.74 4.50 10.26
N HIS A 122 5.20 3.51 9.51
CA HIS A 122 6.61 3.10 9.51
C HIS A 122 7.35 3.68 8.31
N GLN A 123 8.32 4.53 8.58
CA GLN A 123 9.05 5.31 7.57
C GLN A 123 10.48 4.80 7.42
N PRO A 124 10.84 4.13 6.30
CA PRO A 124 12.17 3.60 6.07
C PRO A 124 13.13 4.66 5.55
N LEU A 125 14.44 4.40 5.70
CA LEU A 125 15.51 4.99 4.90
C LEU A 125 15.49 6.53 4.80
N GLY A 126 15.05 7.22 5.84
CA GLY A 126 15.04 8.66 5.90
C GLY A 126 13.75 9.32 5.39
N GLU A 127 12.70 8.58 5.07
CA GLU A 127 11.38 9.17 4.76
C GLU A 127 10.86 10.11 5.87
N ASN A 128 11.20 9.83 7.12
CA ASN A 128 10.87 10.67 8.27
C ASN A 128 11.46 12.08 8.21
N LEU A 129 12.37 12.35 7.28
CA LEU A 129 12.89 13.70 7.01
C LEU A 129 11.93 14.50 6.13
N SER A 130 11.09 13.81 5.34
CA SER A 130 10.14 14.41 4.40
C SER A 130 8.70 14.37 4.88
N TYR A 131 8.33 13.34 5.65
CA TYR A 131 6.96 13.10 6.09
C TYR A 131 6.85 12.96 7.61
N ALA A 132 5.71 13.38 8.15
CA ALA A 132 5.28 13.00 9.49
C ALA A 132 4.73 11.56 9.47
N ALA A 133 4.86 10.85 10.59
CA ALA A 133 4.31 9.52 10.73
C ALA A 133 2.80 9.57 11.04
N GLY A 134 2.05 8.60 10.49
CA GLY A 134 0.72 8.27 10.98
C GLY A 134 0.76 7.60 12.36
N SER A 135 -0.41 7.36 12.94
CA SER A 135 -0.52 6.87 14.33
C SER A 135 -1.46 5.69 14.52
N VAL A 136 -2.19 5.26 13.48
CA VAL A 136 -3.23 4.25 13.61
C VAL A 136 -3.24 3.27 12.44
N PHE A 137 -3.76 2.06 12.70
CA PHE A 137 -4.11 1.05 11.71
C PHE A 137 -5.57 0.66 11.94
N GLU A 138 -6.47 1.34 11.24
CA GLU A 138 -7.91 1.13 11.33
C GLU A 138 -8.45 0.48 10.07
N ALA A 139 -9.54 -0.27 10.21
CA ALA A 139 -10.33 -0.77 9.11
C ALA A 139 -11.62 0.04 8.97
N PHE A 140 -12.16 0.14 7.77
CA PHE A 140 -13.37 0.87 7.46
C PHE A 140 -14.22 0.13 6.43
N ASP A 141 -15.52 0.42 6.42
CA ASP A 141 -16.48 -0.24 5.55
C ASP A 141 -16.42 0.34 4.13
N THR A 142 -16.52 -0.54 3.14
CA THR A 142 -16.54 -0.20 1.71
C THR A 142 -17.55 -1.08 0.97
N PRO A 143 -17.91 -0.77 -0.28
CA PRO A 143 -18.75 -1.65 -1.11
C PRO A 143 -18.20 -3.07 -1.30
N VAL A 144 -16.91 -3.31 -1.08
CA VAL A 144 -16.28 -4.64 -1.22
C VAL A 144 -16.08 -5.37 0.10
N GLY A 145 -16.57 -4.85 1.20
CA GLY A 145 -16.37 -5.35 2.57
C GLY A 145 -15.52 -4.40 3.40
N ARG A 146 -15.17 -4.81 4.62
CA ARG A 146 -14.36 -4.02 5.53
C ARG A 146 -12.87 -4.15 5.16
N ILE A 147 -12.21 -3.04 4.84
CA ILE A 147 -10.81 -3.02 4.39
C ILE A 147 -9.90 -2.28 5.36
N GLY A 148 -8.64 -2.75 5.46
CA GLY A 148 -7.54 -2.02 6.08
C GLY A 148 -6.52 -1.58 5.03
N LEU A 149 -5.86 -0.44 5.25
CA LEU A 149 -4.81 0.06 4.37
C LEU A 149 -3.44 -0.04 5.02
N GLN A 150 -2.43 -0.30 4.20
CA GLN A 150 -1.01 -0.26 4.59
C GLN A 150 -0.16 0.35 3.48
N ILE A 151 0.92 1.02 3.87
CA ILE A 151 1.85 1.61 2.92
C ILE A 151 3.23 0.99 3.07
N CYS A 152 3.63 0.21 2.04
CA CYS A 152 5.01 -0.22 1.79
C CYS A 152 5.67 -0.87 3.02
N TYR A 153 6.47 -0.11 3.77
CA TYR A 153 7.23 -0.61 4.91
C TYR A 153 6.35 -1.04 6.09
N ASP A 154 5.09 -0.58 6.19
CA ASP A 154 4.16 -1.04 7.22
C ASP A 154 4.02 -2.57 7.21
N LYS A 155 4.04 -3.21 6.03
CA LYS A 155 3.96 -4.67 5.92
C LYS A 155 5.14 -5.42 6.55
N ALA A 156 6.27 -4.78 6.79
CA ALA A 156 7.40 -5.41 7.47
C ALA A 156 7.11 -5.68 8.96
N PHE A 157 6.14 -4.99 9.53
CA PHE A 157 5.73 -5.08 10.94
C PHE A 157 4.46 -5.93 11.07
N PRO A 158 4.53 -7.13 11.71
CA PRO A 158 3.37 -8.00 11.87
C PRO A 158 2.23 -7.32 12.64
N GLU A 159 2.55 -6.39 13.53
CA GLU A 159 1.59 -5.62 14.33
C GLU A 159 0.64 -4.79 13.46
N ALA A 160 1.13 -4.23 12.36
CA ALA A 160 0.35 -3.39 11.47
C ALA A 160 -0.82 -4.16 10.83
N ALA A 161 -0.53 -5.31 10.21
CA ALA A 161 -1.56 -6.16 9.62
C ALA A 161 -2.46 -6.78 10.69
N ARG A 162 -1.88 -7.12 11.84
CA ARG A 162 -2.63 -7.66 12.98
C ARG A 162 -3.63 -6.66 13.54
N ALA A 163 -3.26 -5.39 13.68
CA ALA A 163 -4.16 -4.33 14.14
C ALA A 163 -5.37 -4.20 13.21
N ALA A 164 -5.15 -4.08 11.90
CA ALA A 164 -6.23 -4.01 10.92
C ALA A 164 -7.15 -5.24 10.95
N ALA A 165 -6.58 -6.46 11.05
CA ALA A 165 -7.35 -7.69 11.12
C ALA A 165 -8.19 -7.79 12.40
N LEU A 166 -7.67 -7.32 13.54
CA LEU A 166 -8.40 -7.27 14.80
C LEU A 166 -9.50 -6.20 14.82
N ASP A 167 -9.33 -5.14 14.03
CA ASP A 167 -10.37 -4.14 13.78
C ASP A 167 -11.38 -4.59 12.71
N GLY A 168 -11.31 -5.85 12.30
CA GLY A 168 -12.30 -6.51 11.46
C GLY A 168 -12.04 -6.43 9.96
N ALA A 169 -10.83 -6.05 9.51
CA ALA A 169 -10.52 -6.08 8.09
C ALA A 169 -10.70 -7.49 7.52
N GLU A 170 -11.41 -7.58 6.42
CA GLU A 170 -11.58 -8.78 5.58
C GLU A 170 -10.55 -8.79 4.46
N ILE A 171 -10.25 -7.61 3.94
CA ILE A 171 -9.25 -7.36 2.91
C ILE A 171 -8.26 -6.34 3.46
N VAL A 172 -6.96 -6.59 3.28
CA VAL A 172 -5.92 -5.58 3.51
C VAL A 172 -5.32 -5.19 2.17
N VAL A 173 -5.33 -3.88 1.88
CA VAL A 173 -4.73 -3.33 0.67
C VAL A 173 -3.40 -2.68 1.04
N SER A 174 -2.32 -3.20 0.49
CA SER A 174 -0.95 -2.71 0.70
C SER A 174 -0.42 -2.07 -0.57
N ILE A 175 -0.32 -0.75 -0.58
CA ILE A 175 0.27 0.00 -1.69
C ILE A 175 1.74 0.26 -1.42
N SER A 176 2.59 0.18 -2.43
CA SER A 176 4.04 0.25 -2.23
C SER A 176 4.78 1.00 -3.35
N ALA A 177 5.92 1.58 -2.97
CA ALA A 177 7.01 1.98 -3.85
C ALA A 177 8.28 1.23 -3.41
N TRP A 178 8.19 -0.11 -3.39
CA TRP A 178 9.23 -0.99 -2.86
C TRP A 178 10.33 -1.21 -3.89
N PRO A 179 11.55 -0.71 -3.63
CA PRO A 179 12.64 -0.82 -4.58
C PRO A 179 13.37 -2.16 -4.47
N GLY A 180 14.20 -2.46 -5.47
CA GLY A 180 15.20 -3.50 -5.39
C GLY A 180 16.32 -3.17 -4.40
N SER A 181 17.12 -4.17 -4.04
CA SER A 181 18.20 -4.01 -3.06
C SER A 181 19.28 -3.03 -3.56
N ARG A 182 19.61 -2.05 -2.73
CA ARG A 182 20.66 -1.05 -3.03
C ARG A 182 22.07 -1.58 -2.78
N THR A 183 22.23 -2.51 -1.84
CA THR A 183 23.55 -2.99 -1.39
C THR A 183 23.89 -4.39 -1.92
N ALA A 184 22.92 -5.11 -2.46
CA ALA A 184 23.08 -6.43 -3.04
C ALA A 184 22.02 -6.61 -4.15
N SER A 185 22.07 -5.68 -5.13
CA SER A 185 21.16 -5.71 -6.27
C SER A 185 21.45 -6.92 -7.17
N SER A 186 20.38 -7.50 -7.71
CA SER A 186 20.47 -8.51 -8.76
C SER A 186 20.16 -7.90 -10.13
N ALA A 187 20.86 -8.35 -11.17
CA ALA A 187 20.50 -8.01 -12.54
C ALA A 187 19.11 -8.56 -12.88
N ASP A 188 18.81 -9.79 -12.46
CA ASP A 188 17.48 -10.38 -12.49
C ASP A 188 16.70 -9.92 -11.24
N LEU A 189 15.75 -9.03 -11.45
CA LEU A 189 14.97 -8.45 -10.38
C LEU A 189 14.10 -9.49 -9.64
N ALA A 190 13.69 -10.58 -10.31
CA ALA A 190 12.97 -11.69 -9.68
C ALA A 190 13.85 -12.44 -8.66
N GLN A 191 15.17 -12.41 -8.81
CA GLN A 191 16.11 -13.00 -7.86
C GLN A 191 16.60 -12.02 -6.80
N ASP A 192 16.25 -10.73 -6.92
CA ASP A 192 16.63 -9.73 -5.92
C ASP A 192 16.06 -10.08 -4.54
N ARG A 193 16.88 -9.91 -3.51
CA ARG A 193 16.49 -10.28 -2.14
C ARG A 193 15.31 -9.44 -1.61
N TRP A 194 15.12 -8.21 -2.11
CA TRP A 194 14.02 -7.35 -1.68
C TRP A 194 12.72 -7.70 -2.42
N THR A 195 12.79 -8.22 -3.63
CA THR A 195 11.64 -8.86 -4.30
C THR A 195 11.17 -10.06 -3.49
N LYS A 196 12.10 -10.96 -3.11
CA LYS A 196 11.77 -12.14 -2.29
C LYS A 196 11.20 -11.78 -0.92
N ARG A 197 11.69 -10.71 -0.29
CA ARG A 197 11.13 -10.20 0.98
C ARG A 197 9.74 -9.62 0.79
N PHE A 198 9.52 -8.84 -0.27
CA PHE A 198 8.22 -8.29 -0.62
C PHE A 198 7.18 -9.39 -0.75
N ASP A 199 7.50 -10.45 -1.52
CA ASP A 199 6.61 -11.60 -1.72
C ASP A 199 6.36 -12.38 -0.41
N LEU A 200 7.39 -12.55 0.39
CA LEU A 200 7.29 -13.25 1.68
C LEU A 200 6.39 -12.48 2.65
N TYR A 201 6.57 -11.17 2.77
CA TYR A 201 5.73 -10.35 3.65
C TYR A 201 4.26 -10.42 3.25
N ASP A 202 3.92 -10.22 1.97
CA ASP A 202 2.55 -10.24 1.50
C ASP A 202 1.85 -11.56 1.85
N ARG A 203 2.49 -12.69 1.59
CA ARG A 203 1.97 -14.02 1.89
C ARG A 203 1.87 -14.30 3.39
N ALA A 204 2.89 -13.91 4.15
CA ALA A 204 2.89 -14.08 5.60
C ALA A 204 1.78 -13.26 6.27
N ARG A 205 1.59 -11.99 5.85
CA ARG A 205 0.55 -11.11 6.41
C ARG A 205 -0.85 -11.61 6.09
N ALA A 206 -1.09 -12.14 4.89
CA ALA A 206 -2.36 -12.78 4.54
C ALA A 206 -2.63 -14.00 5.44
N LEU A 207 -1.67 -14.92 5.52
CA LEU A 207 -1.79 -16.19 6.25
C LEU A 207 -1.99 -15.98 7.77
N GLU A 208 -1.11 -15.23 8.41
CA GLU A 208 -1.12 -15.09 9.88
C GLU A 208 -2.32 -14.30 10.41
N ASN A 209 -2.91 -13.44 9.55
CA ASN A 209 -4.06 -12.62 9.89
C ASN A 209 -5.37 -13.15 9.29
N GLN A 210 -5.30 -14.16 8.44
CA GLN A 210 -6.46 -14.79 7.78
C GLN A 210 -7.34 -13.72 7.09
N VAL A 211 -6.70 -12.91 6.25
CA VAL A 211 -7.32 -11.86 5.44
C VAL A 211 -6.95 -12.05 3.97
N VAL A 212 -7.77 -11.55 3.06
CA VAL A 212 -7.36 -11.40 1.67
C VAL A 212 -6.39 -10.22 1.58
N TRP A 213 -5.28 -10.39 0.87
CA TRP A 213 -4.24 -9.37 0.74
C TRP A 213 -4.11 -8.90 -0.70
N VAL A 214 -4.23 -7.60 -0.92
CA VAL A 214 -4.09 -6.98 -2.25
C VAL A 214 -2.87 -6.08 -2.22
N ALA A 215 -1.81 -6.45 -2.96
CA ALA A 215 -0.54 -5.72 -2.97
C ALA A 215 -0.32 -5.05 -4.32
N ALA A 216 -0.28 -3.71 -4.35
CA ALA A 216 0.14 -2.91 -5.49
C ALA A 216 1.56 -2.37 -5.26
N ASN A 217 2.33 -2.17 -6.32
CA ASN A 217 3.68 -1.64 -6.21
C ASN A 217 4.08 -0.82 -7.45
N GLN A 218 4.96 0.15 -7.25
CA GLN A 218 5.67 0.80 -8.36
C GLN A 218 6.46 -0.25 -9.17
N ALA A 219 6.54 -0.04 -10.49
CA ALA A 219 7.37 -0.82 -11.40
C ALA A 219 8.34 0.09 -12.16
N GLY A 220 9.34 -0.48 -12.85
CA GLY A 220 10.31 0.30 -13.61
C GLY A 220 11.23 1.14 -12.72
N THR A 221 11.55 2.35 -13.15
CA THR A 221 12.51 3.24 -12.47
C THR A 221 11.94 4.63 -12.25
N PHE A 222 12.25 5.25 -11.11
CA PHE A 222 11.99 6.66 -10.84
C PHE A 222 13.15 7.24 -10.02
N GLY A 223 13.78 8.29 -10.54
CA GLY A 223 15.01 8.82 -9.96
C GLY A 223 16.12 7.76 -9.94
N SER A 224 16.70 7.51 -8.77
CA SER A 224 17.71 6.47 -8.55
C SER A 224 17.14 5.11 -8.13
N LEU A 225 15.83 4.98 -8.06
CA LEU A 225 15.14 3.78 -7.56
C LEU A 225 14.66 2.92 -8.72
N ARG A 226 14.93 1.61 -8.65
CA ARG A 226 14.35 0.58 -9.51
C ARG A 226 13.39 -0.24 -8.66
N PHE A 227 12.11 -0.22 -9.01
CA PHE A 227 11.06 -0.87 -8.24
C PHE A 227 10.83 -2.32 -8.66
N VAL A 228 10.41 -3.15 -7.71
CA VAL A 228 10.32 -4.59 -7.92
C VAL A 228 9.04 -5.04 -8.62
N GLY A 229 8.08 -4.16 -8.88
CA GLY A 229 6.78 -4.59 -9.41
C GLY A 229 6.09 -5.55 -8.43
N SER A 230 5.86 -6.77 -8.86
CA SER A 230 5.36 -7.89 -8.04
C SER A 230 4.01 -7.63 -7.38
N ALA A 231 3.09 -6.93 -8.09
CA ALA A 231 1.72 -6.77 -7.63
C ALA A 231 1.00 -8.12 -7.58
N LYS A 232 0.14 -8.32 -6.58
CA LYS A 232 -0.53 -9.60 -6.38
C LYS A 232 -1.80 -9.52 -5.56
N VAL A 233 -2.64 -10.54 -5.71
CA VAL A 233 -3.73 -10.87 -4.82
C VAL A 233 -3.38 -12.19 -4.12
N VAL A 234 -3.47 -12.22 -2.79
CA VAL A 234 -3.14 -13.38 -1.96
C VAL A 234 -4.36 -13.76 -1.15
N GLY A 235 -4.68 -15.03 -1.13
CA GLY A 235 -5.74 -15.59 -0.31
C GLY A 235 -5.34 -15.71 1.17
N PRO A 236 -6.33 -15.91 2.07
CA PRO A 236 -6.11 -15.95 3.52
C PRO A 236 -5.33 -17.18 4.00
N GLY A 237 -5.03 -18.14 3.13
CA GLY A 237 -4.11 -19.27 3.35
C GLY A 237 -2.67 -18.96 2.91
N GLY A 238 -2.38 -17.75 2.42
CA GLY A 238 -1.05 -17.36 1.93
C GLY A 238 -0.74 -17.80 0.49
N GLU A 239 -1.72 -18.34 -0.23
CA GLU A 239 -1.62 -18.69 -1.64
C GLU A 239 -1.72 -17.46 -2.54
N VAL A 240 -0.90 -17.40 -3.58
CA VAL A 240 -0.94 -16.32 -4.58
C VAL A 240 -2.02 -16.67 -5.61
N LEU A 241 -3.12 -15.91 -5.62
CA LEU A 241 -4.24 -16.10 -6.54
C LEU A 241 -3.96 -15.47 -7.91
N ALA A 242 -3.26 -14.35 -7.94
CA ALA A 242 -2.80 -13.67 -9.15
C ALA A 242 -1.55 -12.85 -8.84
N ALA A 243 -0.64 -12.73 -9.82
CA ALA A 243 0.56 -11.88 -9.71
C ALA A 243 1.01 -11.38 -11.10
N THR A 244 1.70 -10.22 -11.11
CA THR A 244 2.31 -9.65 -12.33
C THR A 244 3.73 -10.14 -12.59
N GLY A 245 4.41 -10.70 -11.58
CA GLY A 245 5.87 -10.79 -11.59
C GLY A 245 6.50 -9.40 -11.44
N VAL A 246 7.75 -9.24 -11.88
CA VAL A 246 8.52 -7.99 -11.71
C VAL A 246 8.21 -6.92 -12.76
N GLU A 247 7.43 -7.25 -13.76
CA GLU A 247 7.06 -6.33 -14.84
C GLU A 247 5.79 -5.53 -14.51
N ALA A 248 5.58 -4.44 -15.25
CA ALA A 248 4.34 -3.68 -15.18
C ALA A 248 3.14 -4.52 -15.66
N GLY A 249 1.99 -4.38 -14.99
CA GLY A 249 0.78 -5.11 -15.34
C GLY A 249 -0.28 -5.07 -14.24
N LEU A 250 -1.33 -5.88 -14.42
CA LEU A 250 -2.42 -6.07 -13.47
C LEU A 250 -2.48 -7.53 -13.01
N ALA A 251 -2.49 -7.75 -11.70
CA ALA A 251 -2.88 -8.99 -11.07
C ALA A 251 -4.39 -8.91 -10.76
N VAL A 252 -5.20 -9.77 -11.37
CA VAL A 252 -6.66 -9.76 -11.21
C VAL A 252 -7.12 -11.13 -10.75
N ALA A 253 -7.92 -11.16 -9.68
CA ALA A 253 -8.52 -12.39 -9.17
C ALA A 253 -10.00 -12.16 -8.80
N ASP A 254 -10.84 -13.16 -9.09
CA ASP A 254 -12.22 -13.23 -8.60
C ASP A 254 -12.23 -14.06 -7.30
N VAL A 255 -12.58 -13.45 -6.18
CA VAL A 255 -12.47 -14.04 -4.83
C VAL A 255 -13.85 -14.05 -4.16
N ASP A 256 -14.26 -15.19 -3.64
CA ASP A 256 -15.37 -15.23 -2.67
C ASP A 256 -14.79 -14.96 -1.28
N VAL A 257 -14.65 -13.67 -0.95
CA VAL A 257 -13.99 -13.22 0.28
C VAL A 257 -14.60 -13.90 1.51
N ALA A 258 -15.92 -13.94 1.60
CA ALA A 258 -16.61 -14.53 2.76
C ALA A 258 -16.32 -16.04 2.88
N ALA A 259 -16.38 -16.78 1.77
CA ALA A 259 -16.12 -18.22 1.75
C ALA A 259 -14.65 -18.53 2.09
N GLU A 260 -13.70 -17.78 1.51
CA GLU A 260 -12.26 -17.96 1.75
C GLU A 260 -11.89 -17.66 3.21
N LEU A 261 -12.39 -16.56 3.77
CA LEU A 261 -12.18 -16.24 5.19
C LEU A 261 -12.79 -17.30 6.12
N ALA A 262 -14.00 -17.76 5.79
CA ALA A 262 -14.64 -18.83 6.58
C ALA A 262 -13.85 -20.14 6.51
N ALA A 263 -13.29 -20.49 5.34
CA ALA A 263 -12.48 -21.70 5.18
C ALA A 263 -11.16 -21.59 5.96
N ALA A 264 -10.43 -20.48 5.85
CA ALA A 264 -9.19 -20.24 6.57
C ALA A 264 -9.41 -20.27 8.10
N ARG A 265 -10.47 -19.61 8.59
CA ARG A 265 -10.81 -19.52 10.02
C ARG A 265 -11.36 -20.81 10.60
N ARG A 266 -11.82 -21.77 9.78
CA ARG A 266 -12.15 -23.14 10.20
C ARG A 266 -10.92 -24.05 10.25
N SER A 267 -9.94 -23.81 9.40
CA SER A 267 -8.70 -24.59 9.33
C SER A 267 -7.78 -24.32 10.51
N MET A 268 -7.59 -23.03 10.83
CA MET A 268 -6.81 -22.58 11.98
C MET A 268 -7.48 -21.35 12.62
N PHE A 269 -7.35 -21.22 13.93
CA PHE A 269 -8.03 -20.17 14.68
C PHE A 269 -7.08 -19.07 15.14
N ASN A 270 -6.20 -18.59 14.23
CA ASN A 270 -5.10 -17.70 14.56
C ASN A 270 -5.53 -16.44 15.34
N LEU A 271 -6.64 -15.82 14.98
CA LEU A 271 -7.12 -14.63 15.67
C LEU A 271 -7.80 -14.95 17.02
N ARG A 272 -8.57 -16.06 17.08
CA ARG A 272 -9.30 -16.49 18.28
C ARG A 272 -8.35 -16.98 19.37
N ASP A 273 -7.33 -17.77 18.99
CA ASP A 273 -6.47 -18.48 19.93
C ASP A 273 -5.29 -17.61 20.43
N ARG A 274 -5.31 -16.31 20.11
CA ARG A 274 -4.34 -15.35 20.63
C ARG A 274 -4.38 -15.27 22.15
N ARG A 275 -3.21 -15.05 22.74
CA ARG A 275 -3.02 -14.88 24.18
C ARG A 275 -2.51 -13.47 24.49
N PRO A 276 -3.38 -12.42 24.36
CA PRO A 276 -2.97 -11.03 24.54
C PRO A 276 -2.33 -10.74 25.91
N ASP A 277 -2.73 -11.50 26.92
CA ASP A 277 -2.17 -11.47 28.27
C ASP A 277 -0.65 -11.78 28.33
N THR A 278 -0.12 -12.46 27.32
CA THR A 278 1.30 -12.81 27.22
C THR A 278 2.13 -11.87 26.36
N TYR A 279 1.49 -10.93 25.65
CA TYR A 279 2.14 -10.06 24.66
C TYR A 279 2.56 -8.68 25.20
N GLY A 280 2.60 -8.51 26.50
CA GLY A 280 2.89 -7.22 27.14
C GLY A 280 4.25 -6.60 26.77
N THR A 281 5.21 -7.40 26.28
CA THR A 281 6.50 -6.90 25.78
C THR A 281 6.37 -6.15 24.45
N LEU A 282 5.34 -6.42 23.64
CA LEU A 282 5.15 -5.77 22.34
C LEU A 282 4.81 -4.28 22.45
N VAL A 283 4.30 -3.83 23.61
CA VAL A 283 3.91 -2.43 23.86
C VAL A 283 4.93 -1.69 24.73
N ARG A 284 6.07 -2.32 25.04
CA ARG A 284 7.13 -1.65 25.81
C ARG A 284 8.01 -0.84 24.86
N GLU A 285 8.27 0.40 25.23
CA GLU A 285 9.34 1.17 24.59
C GLU A 285 10.69 0.48 24.88
N HIS A 286 11.38 0.06 23.83
CA HIS A 286 12.75 -0.39 23.96
C HIS A 286 13.67 0.81 23.72
N ALA A 287 14.67 0.99 24.60
CA ALA A 287 15.71 1.97 24.34
C ALA A 287 16.31 1.69 22.95
N ARG A 288 16.37 2.70 22.11
CA ARG A 288 17.03 2.59 20.81
C ARG A 288 18.50 2.27 21.06
N ALA A 289 18.93 1.09 20.59
CA ALA A 289 20.33 0.70 20.59
C ALA A 289 21.15 1.56 19.63
#